data_b18aba80c4eb2752e1acfb05906306fb
#
_entry.id   b18aba80c4eb2752e1acfb05906306fb
#
_cell.length_a   1.000
_cell.length_b   1.000
_cell.length_c   1.000
_cell.angle_alpha   90.00
_cell.angle_beta   90.00
_cell.angle_gamma   90.00
#
_symmetry.space_group_name_H-M   'P 1'
#
loop_
_entity.id
_entity.type
_entity.pdbx_description
1 polymer ?
#
loop_
_entity_poly.entity_id
_entity_poly.type
_entity_poly.pdbx_seq_one_letter_code
_entity_poly.pdbx_strand_id
1 'polypeptide(L)'
;MKLRHRILVATAALAVVASPALAQPRVRTGLEVLLRDSMHLVRGKRVGLLTNHSGRLPDGTSTIDALFKAPGVKLMALFGPEHGIRGVAKAGEKIASSVDSATGVPIYSLYGEIRAPSADMLKDMDVLLYDIQDVGARVYTFQWTMALAAEAAGKAGVQFLILDRPNPIRA
;
A
#
# COMPACT_ATOMS: atom_id res chain seq x y z
N MET A 1 -71.46 -46.05 -13.35
CA MET A 1 -70.09 -46.26 -13.86
C MET A 1 -69.37 -44.92 -13.77
N LYS A 2 -68.52 -44.67 -12.71
CA LYS A 2 -67.87 -43.36 -12.45
C LYS A 2 -66.44 -43.47 -12.92
N LEU A 3 -66.11 -42.76 -14.00
CA LEU A 3 -64.73 -42.62 -14.55
C LEU A 3 -63.96 -41.65 -13.73
N ARG A 4 -62.92 -42.10 -12.95
CA ARG A 4 -62.04 -41.25 -12.19
C ARG A 4 -60.88 -40.80 -13.08
N HIS A 5 -60.82 -39.51 -13.41
CA HIS A 5 -59.69 -38.89 -14.07
C HIS A 5 -58.60 -38.71 -13.05
N ARG A 6 -57.44 -39.37 -13.21
CA ARG A 6 -56.21 -39.12 -12.50
C ARG A 6 -55.40 -38.02 -13.23
N ILE A 7 -55.35 -36.86 -12.67
CA ILE A 7 -54.49 -35.81 -13.16
C ILE A 7 -53.06 -36.11 -12.62
N LEU A 8 -52.14 -36.42 -13.53
CA LEU A 8 -50.73 -36.53 -13.24
C LEU A 8 -50.13 -35.11 -13.24
N VAL A 9 -49.74 -34.61 -12.07
CA VAL A 9 -48.98 -33.35 -11.98
C VAL A 9 -47.49 -33.71 -12.08
N ALA A 10 -46.87 -33.40 -13.22
CA ALA A 10 -45.44 -33.54 -13.43
C ALA A 10 -44.75 -32.29 -12.87
N THR A 11 -44.12 -32.40 -11.72
CA THR A 11 -43.24 -31.36 -11.15
C THR A 11 -41.89 -31.43 -11.86
N ALA A 12 -41.62 -30.47 -12.76
CA ALA A 12 -40.31 -30.28 -13.35
C ALA A 12 -39.41 -29.60 -12.31
N ALA A 13 -38.47 -30.33 -11.73
CA ALA A 13 -37.41 -29.75 -10.88
C ALA A 13 -36.40 -29.03 -11.76
N LEU A 14 -36.41 -27.71 -11.73
CA LEU A 14 -35.41 -26.85 -12.39
C LEU A 14 -34.12 -26.92 -11.58
N ALA A 15 -33.15 -27.74 -11.98
CA ALA A 15 -31.82 -27.77 -11.41
C ALA A 15 -31.07 -26.51 -11.86
N VAL A 16 -30.98 -25.51 -10.97
CA VAL A 16 -30.09 -24.36 -11.17
C VAL A 16 -28.65 -24.86 -11.00
N VAL A 17 -27.99 -25.13 -12.12
CA VAL A 17 -26.52 -25.35 -12.13
C VAL A 17 -25.87 -24.04 -11.81
N ALA A 18 -25.50 -23.85 -10.54
CA ALA A 18 -24.63 -22.74 -10.15
C ALA A 18 -23.25 -22.97 -10.81
N SER A 19 -23.01 -22.32 -11.94
CA SER A 19 -21.68 -22.28 -12.51
C SER A 19 -20.72 -21.69 -11.44
N PRO A 20 -19.60 -22.35 -11.13
CA PRO A 20 -18.60 -21.73 -10.26
C PRO A 20 -18.17 -20.43 -10.94
N ALA A 21 -18.50 -19.30 -10.32
CA ALA A 21 -17.97 -18.02 -10.75
C ALA A 21 -16.45 -18.17 -10.72
N LEU A 22 -15.82 -18.23 -11.88
CA LEU A 22 -14.37 -18.19 -11.99
C LEU A 22 -13.95 -16.87 -11.34
N ALA A 23 -13.41 -16.97 -10.13
CA ALA A 23 -12.89 -15.81 -9.42
C ALA A 23 -11.86 -15.17 -10.34
N GLN A 24 -12.12 -13.94 -10.81
CA GLN A 24 -11.15 -13.22 -11.62
C GLN A 24 -9.87 -13.09 -10.81
N PRO A 25 -8.70 -13.29 -11.42
CA PRO A 25 -7.44 -13.17 -10.72
C PRO A 25 -7.34 -11.75 -10.16
N ARG A 26 -7.36 -11.63 -8.84
CA ARG A 26 -7.24 -10.34 -8.17
C ARG A 26 -5.84 -9.78 -8.41
N VAL A 27 -5.77 -8.51 -8.82
CA VAL A 27 -4.49 -7.79 -8.91
C VAL A 27 -3.90 -7.67 -7.51
N ARG A 28 -2.65 -8.09 -7.35
CA ARG A 28 -1.89 -7.94 -6.09
C ARG A 28 -1.22 -6.58 -6.06
N THR A 29 -1.23 -5.94 -4.89
CA THR A 29 -0.49 -4.70 -4.67
C THR A 29 1.03 -4.96 -4.66
N GLY A 30 1.83 -3.93 -4.91
CA GLY A 30 3.29 -4.02 -4.85
C GLY A 30 3.79 -4.53 -3.48
N LEU A 31 3.13 -4.16 -2.37
CA LEU A 31 3.44 -4.69 -1.05
C LEU A 31 3.22 -6.20 -0.95
N GLU A 32 2.10 -6.71 -1.47
CA GLU A 32 1.84 -8.16 -1.49
C GLU A 32 2.90 -8.92 -2.31
N VAL A 33 3.30 -8.35 -3.45
CA VAL A 33 4.35 -8.92 -4.30
C VAL A 33 5.71 -8.88 -3.59
N LEU A 34 6.04 -7.75 -2.95
CA LEU A 34 7.29 -7.62 -2.19
C LEU A 34 7.39 -8.70 -1.11
N LEU A 35 6.37 -8.80 -0.25
CA LEU A 35 6.38 -9.71 0.90
C LEU A 35 6.36 -11.18 0.51
N ARG A 36 5.72 -11.54 -0.59
CA ARG A 36 5.56 -12.92 -1.02
C ARG A 36 6.69 -13.39 -1.94
N ASP A 37 7.02 -12.58 -2.95
CA ASP A 37 7.80 -13.05 -4.09
C ASP A 37 9.16 -12.32 -4.21
N SER A 38 9.33 -11.15 -3.56
CA SER A 38 10.45 -10.23 -3.81
C SER A 38 11.18 -9.76 -2.55
N MET A 39 11.07 -10.49 -1.44
CA MET A 39 11.74 -10.15 -0.18
C MET A 39 13.26 -10.01 -0.30
N HIS A 40 13.89 -10.63 -1.30
CA HIS A 40 15.32 -10.48 -1.59
C HIS A 40 15.73 -9.02 -1.86
N LEU A 41 14.79 -8.17 -2.28
CA LEU A 41 15.05 -6.74 -2.53
C LEU A 41 15.26 -5.93 -1.25
N VAL A 42 14.76 -6.40 -0.10
CA VAL A 42 14.79 -5.67 1.18
C VAL A 42 15.41 -6.45 2.35
N ARG A 43 15.55 -7.77 2.21
CA ARG A 43 16.13 -8.61 3.26
C ARG A 43 17.61 -8.27 3.49
N GLY A 44 17.97 -8.10 4.75
CA GLY A 44 19.32 -7.70 5.18
C GLY A 44 19.62 -6.21 4.93
N LYS A 45 18.66 -5.44 4.41
CA LYS A 45 18.84 -4.02 4.08
C LYS A 45 18.25 -3.08 5.12
N ARG A 46 18.81 -1.87 5.19
CA ARG A 46 18.30 -0.73 5.93
C ARG A 46 17.29 -0.01 5.06
N VAL A 47 16.04 -0.04 5.48
CA VAL A 47 14.87 0.37 4.66
C VAL A 47 14.25 1.64 5.21
N GLY A 48 14.06 2.65 4.36
CA GLY A 48 13.15 3.77 4.59
C GLY A 48 11.79 3.48 3.94
N LEU A 49 10.73 4.01 4.49
CA LEU A 49 9.38 3.88 3.93
C LEU A 49 8.68 5.23 3.83
N LEU A 50 8.37 5.65 2.63
CA LEU A 50 7.50 6.78 2.34
C LEU A 50 6.08 6.26 2.13
N THR A 51 5.17 6.59 3.07
CA THR A 51 3.81 6.06 3.07
C THR A 51 2.83 7.00 3.78
N ASN A 52 1.55 6.69 3.65
CA ASN A 52 0.47 7.27 4.44
C ASN A 52 -0.54 6.19 4.84
N HIS A 53 -1.70 6.59 5.36
CA HIS A 53 -2.76 5.67 5.80
C HIS A 53 -3.32 4.75 4.70
N SER A 54 -3.09 5.04 3.42
CA SER A 54 -3.53 4.20 2.30
C SER A 54 -2.60 3.01 2.05
N GLY A 55 -1.36 3.04 2.57
CA GLY A 55 -0.40 1.94 2.51
C GLY A 55 -0.84 0.79 3.40
N ARG A 56 -1.61 -0.17 2.86
CA ARG A 56 -2.18 -1.32 3.58
C ARG A 56 -2.24 -2.56 2.73
N LEU A 57 -2.16 -3.71 3.39
CA LEU A 57 -2.55 -5.00 2.86
C LEU A 57 -4.08 -5.13 2.80
N PRO A 58 -4.63 -6.10 2.06
CA PRO A 58 -6.07 -6.33 1.97
C PRO A 58 -6.76 -6.66 3.30
N ASP A 59 -6.03 -7.22 4.25
CA ASP A 59 -6.52 -7.50 5.61
C ASP A 59 -6.53 -6.28 6.54
N GLY A 60 -6.10 -5.11 6.01
CA GLY A 60 -6.00 -3.85 6.76
C GLY A 60 -4.68 -3.63 7.48
N THR A 61 -3.76 -4.60 7.48
CA THR A 61 -2.43 -4.43 8.07
C THR A 61 -1.68 -3.30 7.37
N SER A 62 -1.15 -2.33 8.12
CA SER A 62 -0.39 -1.22 7.53
C SER A 62 0.93 -1.71 6.94
N THR A 63 1.42 -1.02 5.89
CA THR A 63 2.74 -1.29 5.32
C THR A 63 3.84 -1.11 6.36
N ILE A 64 3.68 -0.16 7.28
CA ILE A 64 4.61 0.07 8.38
C ILE A 64 4.73 -1.20 9.24
N ASP A 65 3.60 -1.71 9.72
CA ASP A 65 3.57 -2.89 10.60
C ASP A 65 4.03 -4.16 9.87
N ALA A 66 3.65 -4.30 8.59
CA ALA A 66 4.05 -5.44 7.77
C ALA A 66 5.57 -5.49 7.57
N LEU A 67 6.22 -4.36 7.25
CA LEU A 67 7.67 -4.28 7.07
C LEU A 67 8.43 -4.35 8.40
N PHE A 68 7.90 -3.74 9.46
CA PHE A 68 8.52 -3.80 10.79
C PHE A 68 8.61 -5.21 11.34
N LYS A 69 7.59 -6.04 11.06
CA LYS A 69 7.53 -7.46 11.46
C LYS A 69 8.20 -8.40 10.46
N ALA A 70 8.56 -7.93 9.27
CA ALA A 70 9.10 -8.79 8.22
C ALA A 70 10.51 -9.29 8.57
N PRO A 71 10.77 -10.61 8.50
CA PRO A 71 12.07 -11.16 8.86
C PRO A 71 13.21 -10.61 8.00
N GLY A 72 14.23 -10.08 8.66
CA GLY A 72 15.44 -9.57 8.00
C GLY A 72 15.28 -8.17 7.38
N VAL A 73 14.17 -7.48 7.59
CA VAL A 73 13.99 -6.07 7.22
C VAL A 73 14.36 -5.18 8.41
N LYS A 74 15.22 -4.18 8.19
CA LYS A 74 15.53 -3.17 9.19
C LYS A 74 14.90 -1.85 8.80
N LEU A 75 13.71 -1.57 9.33
CA LEU A 75 12.99 -0.32 9.07
C LEU A 75 13.65 0.81 9.86
N MET A 76 14.29 1.76 9.15
CA MET A 76 15.13 2.81 9.74
C MET A 76 14.39 4.11 9.94
N ALA A 77 13.50 4.47 9.01
CA ALA A 77 12.74 5.70 9.06
C ALA A 77 11.44 5.61 8.27
N LEU A 78 10.49 6.44 8.68
CA LEU A 78 9.22 6.66 8.00
C LEU A 78 9.20 8.09 7.46
N PHE A 79 8.68 8.25 6.26
CA PHE A 79 8.49 9.54 5.61
C PHE A 79 7.00 9.75 5.38
N GLY A 80 6.45 10.84 5.91
CA GLY A 80 5.03 11.19 5.78
C GLY A 80 4.83 12.32 4.79
N PRO A 81 3.98 12.12 3.75
CA PRO A 81 3.54 13.22 2.89
C PRO A 81 2.51 14.08 3.61
N GLU A 82 1.82 14.95 2.86
CA GLU A 82 0.61 15.65 3.35
C GLU A 82 -0.35 14.67 4.06
N HIS A 83 -0.98 15.09 5.13
CA HIS A 83 -1.80 14.29 6.07
C HIS A 83 -1.02 13.31 6.97
N GLY A 84 0.30 13.18 6.81
CA GLY A 84 1.15 12.32 7.64
C GLY A 84 0.96 10.83 7.41
N ILE A 85 1.77 10.03 8.12
CA ILE A 85 1.79 8.57 7.92
C ILE A 85 0.51 7.85 8.36
N ARG A 86 -0.24 8.41 9.31
CA ARG A 86 -1.48 7.83 9.84
C ARG A 86 -2.75 8.49 9.28
N GLY A 87 -2.62 9.55 8.46
CA GLY A 87 -3.75 10.25 7.83
C GLY A 87 -4.67 11.00 8.80
N VAL A 88 -4.16 11.36 9.97
CA VAL A 88 -4.95 12.04 11.03
C VAL A 88 -4.91 13.55 10.94
N ALA A 89 -3.94 14.12 10.22
CA ALA A 89 -3.81 15.56 10.06
C ALA A 89 -4.76 16.11 9.00
N LYS A 90 -5.26 17.32 9.23
CA LYS A 90 -6.11 18.03 8.27
C LYS A 90 -5.29 18.48 7.06
N ALA A 91 -5.97 18.74 5.94
CA ALA A 91 -5.33 19.31 4.76
C ALA A 91 -4.63 20.65 5.11
N GLY A 92 -3.37 20.81 4.70
CA GLY A 92 -2.57 21.99 5.01
C GLY A 92 -1.96 22.05 6.40
N GLU A 93 -2.26 21.10 7.28
CA GLU A 93 -1.69 21.04 8.63
C GLU A 93 -0.22 20.58 8.59
N LYS A 94 0.68 21.39 9.18
CA LYS A 94 2.09 21.03 9.31
C LYS A 94 2.26 19.98 10.41
N ILE A 95 2.79 18.81 10.06
CA ILE A 95 3.13 17.76 11.01
C ILE A 95 4.62 17.82 11.26
N ALA A 96 5.02 18.02 12.53
CA ALA A 96 6.40 17.93 12.93
C ALA A 96 6.95 16.51 12.82
N SER A 97 8.25 16.38 12.59
CA SER A 97 8.93 15.09 12.72
C SER A 97 8.78 14.54 14.14
N SER A 98 8.57 13.25 14.26
CA SER A 98 8.22 12.56 15.51
C SER A 98 8.74 11.12 15.49
N VAL A 99 8.29 10.32 16.45
CA VAL A 99 8.56 8.87 16.50
C VAL A 99 7.23 8.12 16.41
N ASP A 100 7.17 7.08 15.61
CA ASP A 100 5.98 6.23 15.55
C ASP A 100 5.84 5.44 16.85
N SER A 101 4.75 5.66 17.56
CA SER A 101 4.53 5.08 18.89
C SER A 101 4.44 3.56 18.91
N ALA A 102 4.08 2.94 17.78
CA ALA A 102 3.92 1.50 17.67
C ALA A 102 5.24 0.78 17.39
N THR A 103 6.15 1.41 16.65
CA THR A 103 7.40 0.78 16.19
C THR A 103 8.67 1.41 16.76
N GLY A 104 8.58 2.61 17.33
CA GLY A 104 9.74 3.37 17.78
C GLY A 104 10.58 3.97 16.63
N VAL A 105 10.12 3.85 15.39
CA VAL A 105 10.84 4.31 14.19
C VAL A 105 10.64 5.83 14.03
N PRO A 106 11.69 6.60 13.71
CA PRO A 106 11.57 8.04 13.48
C PRO A 106 10.72 8.33 12.23
N ILE A 107 9.90 9.38 12.35
CA ILE A 107 9.03 9.90 11.28
C ILE A 107 9.55 11.26 10.84
N TYR A 108 9.80 11.41 9.56
CA TYR A 108 10.13 12.68 8.91
C TYR A 108 8.93 13.17 8.09
N SER A 109 8.53 14.42 8.32
CA SER A 109 7.48 15.05 7.50
C SER A 109 8.10 15.59 6.21
N LEU A 110 7.50 15.21 5.08
CA LEU A 110 7.82 15.73 3.74
C LEU A 110 6.74 16.71 3.26
N TYR A 111 6.10 17.43 4.19
CA TYR A 111 5.09 18.42 3.88
C TYR A 111 5.41 19.77 4.54
N GLY A 112 5.31 20.83 3.78
CA GLY A 112 5.62 22.20 4.22
C GLY A 112 6.98 22.66 3.72
N GLU A 113 7.93 22.91 4.61
CA GLU A 113 9.26 23.43 4.27
C GLU A 113 10.14 22.35 3.63
N ILE A 114 10.07 21.11 4.13
CA ILE A 114 10.79 19.97 3.60
C ILE A 114 9.85 19.19 2.70
N ARG A 115 10.19 19.07 1.42
CA ARG A 115 9.37 18.36 0.40
C ARG A 115 10.04 17.11 -0.17
N ALA A 116 11.31 16.88 0.20
CA ALA A 116 12.08 15.71 -0.18
C ALA A 116 12.96 15.28 1.00
N PRO A 117 13.31 13.99 1.12
CA PRO A 117 14.30 13.56 2.09
C PRO A 117 15.63 14.27 1.88
N SER A 118 16.27 14.73 2.96
CA SER A 118 17.65 15.24 2.90
C SER A 118 18.66 14.11 2.80
N ALA A 119 19.89 14.43 2.40
CA ALA A 119 20.99 13.46 2.39
C ALA A 119 21.23 12.87 3.79
N ASP A 120 21.12 13.67 4.85
CA ASP A 120 21.26 13.18 6.22
C ASP A 120 20.17 12.19 6.63
N MET A 121 18.94 12.39 6.17
CA MET A 121 17.84 11.45 6.42
C MET A 121 18.04 10.11 5.70
N LEU A 122 18.77 10.10 4.59
CA LEU A 122 19.00 8.94 3.73
C LEU A 122 20.34 8.23 3.95
N LYS A 123 21.30 8.85 4.63
CA LYS A 123 22.71 8.39 4.72
C LYS A 123 22.89 6.94 5.20
N ASP A 124 21.96 6.46 6.02
CA ASP A 124 22.04 5.11 6.59
C ASP A 124 21.04 4.14 5.96
N MET A 125 20.53 4.45 4.76
CA MET A 125 19.56 3.61 4.05
C MET A 125 20.18 2.95 2.84
N ASP A 126 19.75 1.73 2.57
CA ASP A 126 20.09 1.00 1.35
C ASP A 126 18.95 1.09 0.34
N VAL A 127 17.70 1.17 0.84
CA VAL A 127 16.48 1.19 0.03
C VAL A 127 15.47 2.16 0.61
N LEU A 128 14.85 2.98 -0.22
CA LEU A 128 13.66 3.78 0.10
C LEU A 128 12.46 3.21 -0.65
N LEU A 129 11.47 2.72 0.09
CA LEU A 129 10.21 2.23 -0.46
C LEU A 129 9.19 3.37 -0.53
N TYR A 130 8.38 3.37 -1.58
CA TYR A 130 7.21 4.22 -1.72
C TYR A 130 5.95 3.36 -1.78
N ASP A 131 5.00 3.56 -0.87
CA ASP A 131 3.73 2.84 -0.83
C ASP A 131 2.57 3.79 -0.44
N ILE A 132 1.99 4.43 -1.43
CA ILE A 132 0.83 5.31 -1.29
C ILE A 132 -0.13 5.03 -2.44
N GLN A 133 -1.44 4.97 -2.15
CA GLN A 133 -2.47 4.89 -3.17
C GLN A 133 -2.57 6.21 -3.91
N ASP A 134 -2.18 6.23 -5.17
CA ASP A 134 -2.50 7.34 -6.06
C ASP A 134 -3.93 7.19 -6.60
N VAL A 135 -4.64 8.31 -6.68
CA VAL A 135 -6.01 8.36 -7.19
C VAL A 135 -6.08 8.72 -8.68
N GLY A 136 -4.94 8.93 -9.34
CA GLY A 136 -4.86 9.28 -10.76
C GLY A 136 -5.31 10.70 -11.11
N ALA A 137 -5.39 11.59 -10.13
CA ALA A 137 -5.79 12.98 -10.32
C ALA A 137 -4.64 13.94 -10.03
N ARG A 138 -4.31 14.81 -10.99
CA ARG A 138 -3.16 15.72 -10.94
C ARG A 138 -3.13 16.67 -9.74
N VAL A 139 -4.29 16.96 -9.15
CA VAL A 139 -4.41 17.87 -7.99
C VAL A 139 -3.81 17.30 -6.71
N TYR A 140 -3.61 15.99 -6.63
CA TYR A 140 -3.00 15.35 -5.48
C TYR A 140 -1.48 15.48 -5.50
N THR A 141 -0.89 15.76 -4.34
CA THR A 141 0.53 16.07 -4.18
C THR A 141 1.44 14.83 -4.11
N PHE A 142 0.86 13.64 -3.98
CA PHE A 142 1.63 12.41 -3.74
C PHE A 142 2.58 12.04 -4.88
N GLN A 143 2.19 12.27 -6.13
CA GLN A 143 3.05 12.05 -7.30
C GLN A 143 4.30 12.92 -7.25
N TRP A 144 4.16 14.18 -6.83
CA TRP A 144 5.29 15.10 -6.67
C TRP A 144 6.19 14.70 -5.51
N THR A 145 5.60 14.28 -4.38
CA THR A 145 6.38 13.75 -3.25
C THR A 145 7.16 12.52 -3.67
N MET A 146 6.57 11.62 -4.46
CA MET A 146 7.26 10.46 -5.01
C MET A 146 8.43 10.85 -5.90
N ALA A 147 8.21 11.76 -6.86
CA ALA A 147 9.25 12.19 -7.80
C ALA A 147 10.43 12.86 -7.09
N LEU A 148 10.15 13.76 -6.14
CA LEU A 148 11.18 14.44 -5.36
C LEU A 148 11.95 13.46 -4.45
N ALA A 149 11.26 12.47 -3.86
CA ALA A 149 11.90 11.44 -3.05
C ALA A 149 12.78 10.51 -3.90
N ALA A 150 12.33 10.14 -5.10
CA ALA A 150 13.13 9.34 -6.04
C ALA A 150 14.39 10.07 -6.49
N GLU A 151 14.29 11.38 -6.80
CA GLU A 151 15.45 12.22 -7.14
C GLU A 151 16.45 12.31 -5.97
N ALA A 152 15.94 12.53 -4.74
CA ALA A 152 16.78 12.59 -3.55
C ALA A 152 17.47 11.26 -3.26
N ALA A 153 16.76 10.14 -3.36
CA ALA A 153 17.31 8.80 -3.19
C ALA A 153 18.41 8.53 -4.24
N GLY A 154 18.16 8.85 -5.52
CA GLY A 154 19.15 8.70 -6.59
C GLY A 154 20.44 9.50 -6.34
N LYS A 155 20.33 10.76 -5.88
CA LYS A 155 21.48 11.60 -5.50
C LYS A 155 22.26 11.02 -4.31
N ALA A 156 21.58 10.36 -3.38
CA ALA A 156 22.18 9.72 -2.21
C ALA A 156 22.70 8.29 -2.49
N GLY A 157 22.53 7.74 -3.68
CA GLY A 157 22.90 6.36 -4.00
C GLY A 157 21.99 5.30 -3.33
N VAL A 158 20.81 5.71 -2.86
CA VAL A 158 19.81 4.85 -2.24
C VAL A 158 18.88 4.28 -3.30
N GLN A 159 18.66 2.97 -3.29
CA GLN A 159 17.72 2.34 -4.22
C GLN A 159 16.30 2.82 -3.92
N PHE A 160 15.55 3.23 -4.96
CA PHE A 160 14.14 3.63 -4.82
C PHE A 160 13.24 2.58 -5.43
N LEU A 161 12.27 2.07 -4.66
CA LEU A 161 11.31 1.06 -5.11
C LEU A 161 9.88 1.56 -4.88
N ILE A 162 9.07 1.48 -5.93
CA ILE A 162 7.65 1.81 -5.89
C ILE A 162 6.87 0.51 -5.69
N LEU A 163 6.09 0.44 -4.61
CA LEU A 163 5.13 -0.62 -4.35
C LEU A 163 3.80 -0.22 -4.99
N ASP A 164 3.66 -0.56 -6.27
CA ASP A 164 2.55 -0.11 -7.11
C ASP A 164 1.19 -0.59 -6.61
N ARG A 165 0.16 0.21 -6.87
CA ARG A 165 -1.23 -0.05 -6.51
C ARG A 165 -2.14 0.21 -7.70
N PRO A 166 -3.16 -0.63 -7.94
CA PRO A 166 -4.14 -0.37 -8.99
C PRO A 166 -4.74 1.02 -8.88
N ASN A 167 -4.77 1.75 -9.98
CA ASN A 167 -5.38 3.07 -10.02
C ASN A 167 -6.91 2.95 -9.97
N PRO A 168 -7.62 3.55 -8.99
CA PRO A 168 -9.06 3.37 -8.79
C PRO A 168 -9.90 4.01 -9.90
N ILE A 169 -9.35 4.94 -10.68
CA ILE A 169 -10.09 5.60 -11.79
C ILE A 169 -10.08 4.72 -13.06
N ARG A 170 -9.16 3.76 -13.16
CA ARG A 170 -8.97 2.90 -14.33
C ARG A 170 -9.05 1.41 -14.01
N ALA A 171 -9.79 1.06 -12.99
CA ALA A 171 -10.05 -0.33 -12.67
C ALA A 171 -11.04 -0.96 -13.67
#